data_dff1fa6a6e2935fae4dff28a3e879eea
#
_entry.id   dff1fa6a6e2935fae4dff28a3e879eea
#
_cell.length_a   1.000
_cell.length_b   1.000
_cell.length_c   1.000
_cell.angle_alpha   90.00
_cell.angle_beta   90.00
_cell.angle_gamma   90.00
#
_symmetry.space_group_name_H-M   'P 1'
#
loop_
_entity.id
_entity.type
_entity.pdbx_description
1 polymer ?
#
loop_
_entity_poly.entity_id
_entity_poly.type
_entity_poly.pdbx_seq_one_letter_code
_entity_poly.pdbx_strand_id
1 'polypeptide(L)'
;MAYPKTRNTLYVEQANLISHKAYQGEQYHMMLKAPETSAHAKPGHFVHIQCNESIFMRRPMSIMRSDSKNKMIEILYKVHGAGTDALSNKKIGDKIDLIGPIGQPFKMKGYKKRPLLIGGGVGIPPMIFLAEHIKNTTKNLNPLVLMGSEIPFPFKNQPSKIIINEI
;
A
#
# COMPACT_ATOMS: atom_id res chain seq x y z
N MET A 1 -1.04 35.71 -16.03
CA MET A 1 -0.27 34.67 -15.32
C MET A 1 -0.64 33.32 -15.94
N ALA A 2 0.32 32.58 -16.52
CA ALA A 2 0.04 31.24 -17.02
C ALA A 2 -0.03 30.29 -15.82
N TYR A 3 -1.13 29.58 -15.64
CA TYR A 3 -1.23 28.51 -14.64
C TYR A 3 -0.15 27.47 -14.94
N PRO A 4 0.56 26.96 -13.90
CA PRO A 4 1.51 25.89 -14.12
C PRO A 4 0.79 24.68 -14.73
N LYS A 5 1.40 24.07 -15.75
CA LYS A 5 0.86 22.87 -16.40
C LYS A 5 0.60 21.82 -15.31
N THR A 6 -0.63 21.36 -15.21
CA THR A 6 -1.02 20.27 -14.32
C THR A 6 -0.18 19.04 -14.65
N ARG A 7 0.37 18.37 -13.62
CA ARG A 7 1.25 17.19 -13.84
C ARG A 7 0.51 15.97 -14.36
N ASN A 8 -0.83 15.98 -14.38
CA ASN A 8 -1.69 14.86 -14.74
C ASN A 8 -1.28 13.52 -14.05
N THR A 9 -0.97 13.59 -12.77
CA THR A 9 -0.50 12.44 -11.99
C THR A 9 -1.45 12.04 -10.87
N LEU A 10 -2.57 12.73 -10.77
CA LEU A 10 -3.58 12.53 -9.74
C LEU A 10 -4.92 12.21 -10.43
N TYR A 11 -5.49 11.07 -10.08
CA TYR A 11 -6.74 10.58 -10.65
C TYR A 11 -7.81 10.44 -9.57
N VAL A 12 -9.05 10.73 -9.94
CA VAL A 12 -10.23 10.42 -9.13
C VAL A 12 -10.90 9.21 -9.77
N GLU A 13 -11.03 8.12 -9.03
CA GLU A 13 -11.56 6.85 -9.53
C GLU A 13 -12.65 6.30 -8.62
N GLN A 14 -13.66 5.69 -9.25
CA GLN A 14 -14.62 4.80 -8.61
C GLN A 14 -14.14 3.35 -8.75
N ALA A 15 -13.23 2.95 -7.86
CA ALA A 15 -12.62 1.63 -7.89
C ALA A 15 -13.61 0.55 -7.45
N ASN A 16 -13.55 -0.64 -8.07
CA ASN A 16 -14.37 -1.77 -7.63
C ASN A 16 -13.65 -2.55 -6.54
N LEU A 17 -14.34 -2.85 -5.44
CA LEU A 17 -13.85 -3.72 -4.39
C LEU A 17 -13.92 -5.19 -4.84
N ILE A 18 -12.76 -5.80 -5.10
CA ILE A 18 -12.66 -7.16 -5.65
C ILE A 18 -12.47 -8.19 -4.54
N SER A 19 -11.74 -7.83 -3.49
CA SER A 19 -11.50 -8.69 -2.32
C SER A 19 -11.39 -7.83 -1.07
N HIS A 20 -11.99 -8.32 0.01
CA HIS A 20 -11.94 -7.67 1.31
C HIS A 20 -11.87 -8.75 2.39
N LYS A 21 -10.70 -8.92 3.00
CA LYS A 21 -10.43 -9.99 3.96
C LYS A 21 -10.09 -9.40 5.31
N ALA A 22 -10.83 -9.84 6.33
CA ALA A 22 -10.53 -9.54 7.72
C ALA A 22 -9.49 -10.50 8.27
N TYR A 23 -8.62 -9.99 9.14
CA TYR A 23 -7.59 -10.72 9.86
C TYR A 23 -7.64 -10.37 11.35
N GLN A 24 -6.90 -11.12 12.15
CA GLN A 24 -6.79 -10.88 13.59
C GLN A 24 -6.30 -9.44 13.87
N GLY A 25 -6.77 -8.85 14.96
CA GLY A 25 -6.41 -7.49 15.38
C GLY A 25 -7.02 -6.40 14.50
N GLU A 26 -8.24 -6.65 14.01
CA GLU A 26 -9.00 -5.69 13.19
C GLU A 26 -8.24 -5.19 11.95
N GLN A 27 -7.38 -6.03 11.41
CA GLN A 27 -6.69 -5.77 10.15
C GLN A 27 -7.54 -6.20 8.96
N TYR A 28 -7.48 -5.45 7.90
CA TYR A 28 -8.17 -5.73 6.64
C TYR A 28 -7.24 -5.61 5.46
N HIS A 29 -7.27 -6.61 4.59
CA HIS A 29 -6.62 -6.57 3.29
C HIS A 29 -7.67 -6.36 2.22
N MET A 30 -7.54 -5.26 1.49
CA MET A 30 -8.46 -4.81 0.45
C MET A 30 -7.76 -4.84 -0.90
N MET A 31 -8.43 -5.41 -1.91
CA MET A 31 -7.99 -5.38 -3.31
C MET A 31 -8.99 -4.60 -4.15
N LEU A 32 -8.52 -3.57 -4.83
CA LEU A 32 -9.32 -2.65 -5.61
C LEU A 32 -8.93 -2.68 -7.08
N LYS A 33 -9.90 -2.77 -7.96
CA LYS A 33 -9.69 -2.54 -9.40
C LYS A 33 -9.73 -1.04 -9.64
N ALA A 34 -8.55 -0.45 -9.83
CA ALA A 34 -8.29 0.98 -9.97
C ALA A 34 -7.30 1.22 -11.13
N PRO A 35 -7.78 1.25 -12.38
CA PRO A 35 -6.96 1.29 -13.58
C PRO A 35 -5.92 2.41 -13.61
N GLU A 36 -6.34 3.66 -13.37
CA GLU A 36 -5.45 4.81 -13.45
C GLU A 36 -4.45 4.83 -12.31
N THR A 37 -4.93 4.60 -11.08
CA THR A 37 -4.06 4.53 -9.91
C THR A 37 -3.02 3.43 -10.06
N SER A 38 -3.43 2.23 -10.49
CA SER A 38 -2.50 1.09 -10.64
C SER A 38 -1.46 1.29 -11.72
N ALA A 39 -1.80 2.00 -12.79
CA ALA A 39 -0.87 2.29 -13.88
C ALA A 39 0.26 3.26 -13.45
N HIS A 40 0.00 4.12 -12.49
CA HIS A 40 0.91 5.20 -12.08
C HIS A 40 1.49 5.03 -10.68
N ALA A 41 0.99 4.07 -9.89
CA ALA A 41 1.47 3.82 -8.53
C ALA A 41 2.93 3.33 -8.51
N LYS A 42 3.69 3.87 -7.56
CA LYS A 42 5.07 3.48 -7.27
C LYS A 42 5.24 3.30 -5.77
N PRO A 43 6.25 2.54 -5.31
CA PRO A 43 6.53 2.39 -3.88
C PRO A 43 6.64 3.74 -3.16
N GLY A 44 5.90 3.89 -2.06
CA GLY A 44 5.81 5.13 -1.30
C GLY A 44 4.59 5.98 -1.63
N HIS A 45 3.84 5.66 -2.69
CA HIS A 45 2.57 6.31 -2.96
C HIS A 45 1.45 5.77 -2.06
N PHE A 46 0.45 6.62 -1.85
CA PHE A 46 -0.77 6.32 -1.11
C PHE A 46 -1.99 6.84 -1.89
N VAL A 47 -3.18 6.51 -1.43
CA VAL A 47 -4.45 7.01 -1.93
C VAL A 47 -5.27 7.66 -0.82
N HIS A 48 -6.14 8.59 -1.16
CA HIS A 48 -7.18 9.10 -0.28
C HIS A 48 -8.50 8.40 -0.60
N ILE A 49 -9.07 7.68 0.37
CA ILE A 49 -10.32 6.93 0.22
C ILE A 49 -11.47 7.64 0.92
N GLN A 50 -12.60 7.78 0.22
CA GLN A 50 -13.89 8.13 0.81
C GLN A 50 -14.47 6.88 1.47
N CYS A 51 -14.50 6.86 2.79
CA CYS A 51 -14.93 5.67 3.53
C CYS A 51 -16.45 5.49 3.54
N ASN A 52 -17.18 6.62 3.65
CA ASN A 52 -18.64 6.68 3.64
C ASN A 52 -19.07 8.08 3.18
N GLU A 53 -20.28 8.22 2.64
CA GLU A 53 -20.84 9.51 2.21
C GLU A 53 -21.03 10.49 3.38
N SER A 54 -21.38 9.97 4.57
CA SER A 54 -21.56 10.78 5.78
C SER A 54 -20.24 11.18 6.46
N ILE A 55 -19.09 10.60 6.06
CA ILE A 55 -17.77 10.92 6.60
C ILE A 55 -17.03 11.80 5.60
N PHE A 56 -17.06 13.10 5.87
CA PHE A 56 -16.56 14.10 4.93
C PHE A 56 -15.05 13.95 4.61
N MET A 57 -14.25 13.58 5.63
CA MET A 57 -12.80 13.48 5.47
C MET A 57 -12.37 12.14 4.89
N ARG A 58 -11.69 12.17 3.76
CA ARG A 58 -11.01 10.99 3.18
C ARG A 58 -9.92 10.47 4.12
N ARG A 59 -9.61 9.19 4.02
CA ARG A 59 -8.52 8.57 4.78
C ARG A 59 -7.35 8.26 3.87
N PRO A 60 -6.12 8.68 4.27
CA PRO A 60 -4.91 8.31 3.56
C PRO A 60 -4.61 6.83 3.80
N MET A 61 -4.42 6.07 2.73
CA MET A 61 -4.12 4.63 2.76
C MET A 61 -2.90 4.34 1.89
N SER A 62 -1.84 3.80 2.49
CA SER A 62 -0.66 3.39 1.74
C SER A 62 -0.97 2.27 0.76
N ILE A 63 -0.47 2.37 -0.46
CA ILE A 63 -0.53 1.30 -1.43
C ILE A 63 0.51 0.25 -1.02
N MET A 64 0.05 -1.00 -0.81
CA MET A 64 0.90 -2.13 -0.45
C MET A 64 1.43 -2.85 -1.69
N ARG A 65 0.64 -2.94 -2.75
CA ARG A 65 0.99 -3.52 -4.05
C ARG A 65 0.24 -2.82 -5.17
N SER A 66 0.84 -2.86 -6.34
CA SER A 66 0.18 -2.40 -7.57
C SER A 66 0.50 -3.36 -8.71
N ASP A 67 -0.55 -3.79 -9.41
CA ASP A 67 -0.48 -4.60 -10.62
C ASP A 67 -1.17 -3.85 -11.76
N SER A 68 -0.37 -3.18 -12.57
CA SER A 68 -0.87 -2.41 -13.70
C SER A 68 -1.45 -3.28 -14.82
N LYS A 69 -1.01 -4.55 -14.95
CA LYS A 69 -1.53 -5.48 -15.97
C LYS A 69 -2.97 -5.87 -15.66
N ASN A 70 -3.22 -6.22 -14.40
CA ASN A 70 -4.55 -6.60 -13.92
C ASN A 70 -5.36 -5.40 -13.43
N LYS A 71 -4.79 -4.18 -13.48
CA LYS A 71 -5.43 -2.92 -13.07
C LYS A 71 -5.83 -2.92 -11.59
N MET A 72 -4.99 -3.49 -10.73
CA MET A 72 -5.27 -3.72 -9.31
C MET A 72 -4.32 -2.95 -8.40
N ILE A 73 -4.84 -2.48 -7.27
CA ILE A 73 -4.05 -2.06 -6.12
C ILE A 73 -4.46 -2.85 -4.89
N GLU A 74 -3.51 -3.05 -3.97
CA GLU A 74 -3.76 -3.68 -2.68
C GLU A 74 -3.46 -2.71 -1.55
N ILE A 75 -4.31 -2.72 -0.54
CA ILE A 75 -4.22 -1.89 0.65
C ILE A 75 -4.38 -2.79 1.87
N LEU A 76 -3.48 -2.62 2.84
CA LEU A 76 -3.61 -3.22 4.17
C LEU A 76 -3.84 -2.09 5.16
N TYR A 77 -4.90 -2.20 5.96
CA TYR A 77 -5.22 -1.22 6.98
C TYR A 77 -5.73 -1.89 8.26
N LYS A 78 -5.68 -1.15 9.35
CA LYS A 78 -6.29 -1.52 10.63
C LYS A 78 -7.47 -0.59 10.90
N VAL A 79 -8.53 -1.12 11.49
CA VAL A 79 -9.65 -0.29 11.94
C VAL A 79 -9.17 0.60 13.10
N HIS A 80 -9.37 1.91 12.91
CA HIS A 80 -9.08 2.92 13.92
C HIS A 80 -9.99 4.13 13.70
N GLY A 81 -11.09 4.15 14.41
CA GLY A 81 -12.10 5.22 14.32
C GLY A 81 -13.10 5.04 13.16
N ALA A 82 -14.11 5.90 13.15
CA ALA A 82 -15.32 5.79 12.32
C ALA A 82 -15.06 5.61 10.81
N GLY A 83 -14.02 6.23 10.26
CA GLY A 83 -13.73 6.13 8.82
C GLY A 83 -13.32 4.72 8.41
N THR A 84 -12.34 4.12 9.09
CA THR A 84 -11.88 2.77 8.81
C THR A 84 -12.88 1.71 9.24
N ASP A 85 -13.70 1.99 10.25
CA ASP A 85 -14.84 1.15 10.63
C ASP A 85 -15.88 1.11 9.50
N ALA A 86 -16.30 2.26 8.98
CA ALA A 86 -17.20 2.30 7.83
C ALA A 86 -16.62 1.59 6.60
N LEU A 87 -15.30 1.67 6.40
CA LEU A 87 -14.62 0.98 5.32
C LEU A 87 -14.62 -0.54 5.52
N SER A 88 -14.48 -1.03 6.76
CA SER A 88 -14.49 -2.46 7.09
C SER A 88 -15.84 -3.14 6.79
N ASN A 89 -16.90 -2.39 6.75
CA ASN A 89 -18.26 -2.87 6.44
C ASN A 89 -18.56 -2.95 4.93
N LYS A 90 -17.65 -2.48 4.07
CA LYS A 90 -17.80 -2.56 2.61
C LYS A 90 -17.76 -4.00 2.11
N LYS A 91 -18.57 -4.29 1.09
CA LYS A 91 -18.74 -5.62 0.51
C LYS A 91 -18.10 -5.71 -0.87
N ILE A 92 -17.69 -6.91 -1.24
CA ILE A 92 -17.21 -7.19 -2.60
C ILE A 92 -18.25 -6.73 -3.61
N GLY A 93 -17.80 -5.99 -4.62
CA GLY A 93 -18.65 -5.34 -5.63
C GLY A 93 -18.96 -3.87 -5.34
N ASP A 94 -18.78 -3.38 -4.11
CA ASP A 94 -18.98 -1.97 -3.79
C ASP A 94 -18.00 -1.08 -4.57
N LYS A 95 -18.44 0.13 -4.83
CA LYS A 95 -17.62 1.21 -5.38
C LYS A 95 -16.90 1.93 -4.24
N ILE A 96 -15.62 2.12 -4.41
CA ILE A 96 -14.77 2.86 -3.50
C ILE A 96 -14.25 4.09 -4.23
N ASP A 97 -14.71 5.26 -3.80
CA ASP A 97 -14.21 6.52 -4.33
C ASP A 97 -12.82 6.78 -3.76
N LEU A 98 -11.83 6.90 -4.64
CA LEU A 98 -10.45 7.19 -4.25
C LEU A 98 -9.81 8.27 -5.12
N ILE A 99 -8.82 8.92 -4.54
CA ILE A 99 -7.95 9.88 -5.22
C ILE A 99 -6.52 9.37 -5.10
N GLY A 100 -5.84 9.20 -6.23
CA GLY A 100 -4.46 8.72 -6.22
C GLY A 100 -3.83 8.58 -7.62
N PRO A 101 -2.58 8.12 -7.67
CA PRO A 101 -1.65 7.98 -6.55
C PRO A 101 -1.14 9.34 -6.04
N ILE A 102 -0.91 9.45 -4.73
CA ILE A 102 -0.46 10.68 -4.06
C ILE A 102 0.91 10.42 -3.43
N GLY A 103 1.71 11.48 -3.32
CA GLY A 103 2.98 11.47 -2.61
C GLY A 103 4.20 11.46 -3.54
N GLN A 104 5.37 11.33 -2.93
CA GLN A 104 6.64 11.19 -3.63
C GLN A 104 7.12 9.75 -3.49
N PRO A 105 7.39 9.04 -4.59
CA PRO A 105 7.87 7.67 -4.52
C PRO A 105 9.28 7.62 -3.94
N PHE A 106 9.65 6.47 -3.36
CA PHE A 106 11.01 6.21 -2.96
C PHE A 106 11.98 6.36 -4.14
N LYS A 107 13.08 7.07 -3.91
CA LYS A 107 14.13 7.22 -4.91
C LYS A 107 14.92 5.91 -5.01
N MET A 108 14.94 5.30 -6.19
CA MET A 108 15.63 4.03 -6.42
C MET A 108 17.14 4.17 -6.68
N LYS A 109 17.64 5.41 -6.81
CA LYS A 109 19.07 5.68 -7.03
C LYS A 109 19.85 5.74 -5.71
N GLY A 110 21.05 5.16 -5.69
CA GLY A 110 21.98 5.28 -4.57
C GLY A 110 21.88 4.19 -3.52
N TYR A 111 21.03 3.17 -3.71
CA TYR A 111 21.02 2.02 -2.81
C TYR A 111 22.31 1.20 -2.95
N LYS A 112 22.87 0.82 -1.80
CA LYS A 112 23.94 -0.19 -1.73
C LYS A 112 23.34 -1.58 -1.98
N LYS A 113 24.20 -2.59 -2.20
CA LYS A 113 23.79 -3.98 -2.51
C LYS A 113 22.78 -4.59 -1.53
N ARG A 114 22.80 -4.17 -0.26
CA ARG A 114 21.90 -4.65 0.82
C ARG A 114 21.21 -3.47 1.49
N PRO A 115 20.20 -2.87 0.90
CA PRO A 115 19.42 -1.83 1.57
C PRO A 115 18.64 -2.45 2.73
N LEU A 116 18.60 -1.75 3.86
CA LEU A 116 17.76 -2.10 5.01
C LEU A 116 16.44 -1.36 4.91
N LEU A 117 15.34 -2.11 4.88
CA LEU A 117 13.97 -1.59 4.88
C LEU A 117 13.34 -1.88 6.24
N ILE A 118 12.90 -0.86 6.93
CA ILE A 118 12.28 -1.00 8.25
C ILE A 118 10.86 -0.47 8.18
N GLY A 119 9.88 -1.30 8.58
CA GLY A 119 8.47 -0.95 8.64
C GLY A 119 7.83 -1.44 9.93
N GLY A 120 7.05 -0.57 10.58
CA GLY A 120 6.24 -0.92 11.75
C GLY A 120 4.81 -0.42 11.59
N GLY A 121 3.81 -1.20 12.00
CA GLY A 121 2.41 -0.82 11.90
C GLY A 121 2.02 -0.34 10.51
N VAL A 122 1.61 0.93 10.40
CA VAL A 122 1.23 1.56 9.11
C VAL A 122 2.37 1.68 8.10
N GLY A 123 3.62 1.50 8.52
CA GLY A 123 4.79 1.48 7.64
C GLY A 123 5.04 0.13 6.96
N ILE A 124 4.34 -0.94 7.35
CA ILE A 124 4.47 -2.27 6.74
C ILE A 124 4.07 -2.27 5.26
N PRO A 125 2.89 -1.77 4.84
CA PRO A 125 2.46 -1.78 3.46
C PRO A 125 3.45 -1.14 2.48
N PRO A 126 3.94 0.09 2.70
CA PRO A 126 4.89 0.69 1.77
C PRO A 126 6.23 -0.04 1.70
N MET A 127 6.68 -0.69 2.79
CA MET A 127 7.91 -1.49 2.77
C MET A 127 7.74 -2.80 2.00
N ILE A 128 6.56 -3.42 2.03
CA ILE A 128 6.24 -4.58 1.17
C ILE A 128 6.34 -4.17 -0.29
N PHE A 129 5.69 -3.07 -0.68
CA PHE A 129 5.72 -2.59 -2.05
C PHE A 129 7.15 -2.28 -2.51
N LEU A 130 7.92 -1.61 -1.67
CA LEU A 130 9.32 -1.28 -1.99
C LEU A 130 10.18 -2.54 -2.13
N ALA A 131 10.07 -3.49 -1.20
CA ALA A 131 10.85 -4.73 -1.22
C ALA A 131 10.56 -5.58 -2.47
N GLU A 132 9.28 -5.77 -2.80
CA GLU A 132 8.86 -6.51 -3.98
C GLU A 132 9.28 -5.80 -5.26
N HIS A 133 9.16 -4.47 -5.31
CA HIS A 133 9.62 -3.69 -6.44
C HIS A 133 11.12 -3.82 -6.67
N ILE A 134 11.95 -3.70 -5.62
CA ILE A 134 13.40 -3.90 -5.70
C ILE A 134 13.71 -5.30 -6.24
N LYS A 135 13.08 -6.33 -5.67
CA LYS A 135 13.29 -7.73 -6.07
C LYS A 135 12.97 -7.96 -7.56
N ASN A 136 11.92 -7.32 -8.06
CA ASN A 136 11.43 -7.54 -9.41
C ASN A 136 12.15 -6.67 -10.46
N THR A 137 12.70 -5.53 -10.08
CA THR A 137 13.29 -4.57 -11.03
C THR A 137 14.82 -4.50 -10.98
N THR A 138 15.45 -4.96 -9.89
CA THR A 138 16.87 -4.72 -9.66
C THR A 138 17.59 -6.00 -9.21
N LYS A 139 18.16 -6.73 -10.17
CA LYS A 139 18.82 -8.04 -9.92
C LYS A 139 19.99 -8.00 -8.93
N ASN A 140 20.62 -6.84 -8.76
CA ASN A 140 21.84 -6.67 -7.94
C ASN A 140 21.56 -6.18 -6.51
N LEU A 141 20.32 -5.93 -6.15
CA LEU A 141 19.95 -5.51 -4.80
C LEU A 141 19.28 -6.67 -4.05
N ASN A 142 19.75 -6.88 -2.82
CA ASN A 142 19.18 -7.89 -1.91
C ASN A 142 18.76 -7.19 -0.61
N PRO A 143 17.53 -6.65 -0.54
CA PRO A 143 17.09 -5.91 0.63
C PRO A 143 16.92 -6.82 1.84
N LEU A 144 17.35 -6.35 3.01
CA LEU A 144 16.96 -6.89 4.29
C LEU A 144 15.70 -6.14 4.76
N VAL A 145 14.65 -6.87 5.10
CA VAL A 145 13.37 -6.27 5.50
C VAL A 145 13.09 -6.63 6.95
N LEU A 146 13.03 -5.62 7.81
CA LEU A 146 12.62 -5.75 9.20
C LEU A 146 11.22 -5.17 9.37
N MET A 147 10.30 -6.00 9.84
CA MET A 147 8.91 -5.59 10.10
C MET A 147 8.53 -5.88 11.54
N GLY A 148 8.02 -4.86 12.24
CA GLY A 148 7.49 -4.96 13.60
C GLY A 148 5.98 -4.77 13.61
N SER A 149 5.27 -5.59 14.39
CA SER A 149 3.83 -5.44 14.60
C SER A 149 3.46 -5.90 16.01
N GLU A 150 2.57 -5.16 16.66
CA GLU A 150 1.97 -5.55 17.95
C GLU A 150 0.94 -6.67 17.80
N ILE A 151 0.47 -6.89 16.57
CA ILE A 151 -0.54 -7.91 16.25
C ILE A 151 0.02 -8.85 15.16
N PRO A 152 -0.48 -10.09 15.07
CA PRO A 152 0.00 -11.04 14.06
C PRO A 152 -0.06 -10.49 12.65
N PHE A 153 0.94 -10.79 11.84
CA PHE A 153 0.94 -10.43 10.43
C PHE A 153 -0.19 -11.15 9.68
N PRO A 154 -0.89 -10.47 8.77
CA PRO A 154 -1.98 -11.06 7.98
C PRO A 154 -1.48 -11.97 6.83
N PHE A 155 -0.18 -12.25 6.79
CA PHE A 155 0.47 -13.10 5.80
C PHE A 155 1.43 -14.07 6.49
N LYS A 156 1.70 -15.21 5.84
CA LYS A 156 2.65 -16.19 6.36
C LYS A 156 4.07 -15.63 6.27
N ASN A 157 4.72 -15.51 7.42
CA ASN A 157 6.13 -15.18 7.48
C ASN A 157 6.95 -16.40 7.03
N GLN A 158 7.97 -16.16 6.21
CA GLN A 158 8.98 -17.18 5.95
C GLN A 158 10.09 -17.05 7.00
N PRO A 159 10.64 -18.15 7.52
CA PRO A 159 11.75 -18.08 8.45
C PRO A 159 12.93 -17.35 7.81
N SER A 160 13.64 -16.55 8.59
CA SER A 160 14.86 -15.90 8.15
C SER A 160 15.92 -16.95 7.80
N LYS A 161 16.61 -16.75 6.69
CA LYS A 161 17.81 -17.54 6.34
C LYS A 161 19.10 -16.92 6.90
N ILE A 162 18.98 -15.84 7.67
CA ILE A 162 20.11 -15.20 8.33
C ILE A 162 20.36 -15.95 9.63
N ILE A 163 21.52 -16.59 9.70
CA ILE A 163 22.05 -17.17 10.95
C ILE A 163 22.85 -16.05 11.62
N ILE A 164 22.40 -15.61 12.78
CA ILE A 164 23.18 -14.74 13.66
C ILE A 164 23.96 -15.70 14.57
N ASN A 165 25.26 -15.85 14.32
CA ASN A 165 26.11 -16.53 15.28
C ASN A 165 26.17 -15.65 16.52
N GLU A 166 25.81 -16.21 17.67
CA GLU A 166 26.01 -15.55 18.95
C GLU A 166 27.50 -15.27 19.11
N ILE A 167 27.84 -14.05 19.49
CA ILE A 167 29.20 -13.60 19.75
C ILE A 167 29.60 -14.05 21.17
#